data_5681560b3c69d52463e60a46c70ff494
#
_entry.id   5681560b3c69d52463e60a46c70ff494
#
_cell.length_a   1.000
_cell.length_b   1.000
_cell.length_c   1.000
_cell.angle_alpha   90.00
_cell.angle_beta   90.00
_cell.angle_gamma   90.00
#
_symmetry.space_group_name_H-M   'P 1'
#
loop_
_entity.id
_entity.type
_entity.pdbx_description
1 polymer ?
#
loop_
_entity_poly.entity_id
_entity_poly.type
_entity_poly.pdbx_seq_one_letter_code
_entity_poly.pdbx_strand_id
1 'polypeptide(L)'
;MTTIPTARLLPQALGVLTAVYSSAVVLSPRILAKPCKLTRADGSVAPEVATVIRAVGARDVASGLLLATAPYGPARRGAVALRAAADFGDATVFGLTLPGAATRLKVAGFAAAWGVLCAYSGRYAG
;
A
#
# COMPACT_ATOMS: atom_id res chain seq x y z
N MET A 1 17.77 -12.24 -29.28
CA MET A 1 17.22 -12.60 -27.97
C MET A 1 16.85 -11.33 -27.22
N THR A 2 15.58 -11.14 -27.00
CA THR A 2 15.09 -9.97 -26.31
C THR A 2 15.14 -10.19 -24.80
N THR A 3 16.05 -9.50 -24.14
CA THR A 3 16.03 -9.40 -22.69
C THR A 3 14.83 -8.55 -22.28
N ILE A 4 14.00 -9.06 -21.40
CA ILE A 4 12.93 -8.25 -20.79
C ILE A 4 13.62 -7.15 -19.99
N PRO A 5 13.38 -5.86 -20.30
CA PRO A 5 13.96 -4.80 -19.48
C PRO A 5 13.55 -4.98 -18.03
N THR A 6 14.49 -4.82 -17.11
CA THR A 6 14.23 -4.92 -15.66
C THR A 6 13.07 -4.03 -15.24
N ALA A 7 12.89 -2.88 -15.88
CA ALA A 7 11.80 -1.96 -15.63
C ALA A 7 10.41 -2.58 -15.85
N ARG A 8 10.28 -3.57 -16.72
CA ARG A 8 9.00 -4.28 -16.94
C ARG A 8 8.57 -5.11 -15.73
N LEU A 9 9.50 -5.43 -14.84
CA LEU A 9 9.19 -6.14 -13.61
C LEU A 9 8.74 -5.20 -12.49
N LEU A 10 8.79 -3.89 -12.70
CA LEU A 10 8.47 -2.91 -11.65
C LEU A 10 7.05 -3.08 -11.09
N PRO A 11 5.97 -3.20 -11.90
CA PRO A 11 4.64 -3.42 -11.33
C PRO A 11 4.57 -4.69 -10.48
N GLN A 12 5.16 -5.79 -10.95
CA GLN A 12 5.17 -7.04 -10.20
C GLN A 12 5.93 -6.92 -8.89
N ALA A 13 7.11 -6.28 -8.91
CA ALA A 13 7.90 -6.07 -7.71
C ALA A 13 7.13 -5.23 -6.68
N LEU A 14 6.47 -4.16 -7.12
CA LEU A 14 5.65 -3.32 -6.24
C LEU A 14 4.47 -4.10 -5.68
N GLY A 15 3.86 -4.97 -6.48
CA GLY A 15 2.77 -5.83 -6.03
C GLY A 15 3.23 -6.81 -4.95
N VAL A 16 4.38 -7.45 -5.15
CA VAL A 16 4.96 -8.38 -4.16
C VAL A 16 5.29 -7.64 -2.87
N LEU A 17 5.96 -6.50 -2.96
CA LEU A 17 6.31 -5.70 -1.77
C LEU A 17 5.07 -5.25 -1.01
N THR A 18 4.04 -4.81 -1.71
CA THR A 18 2.76 -4.44 -1.10
C THR A 18 2.13 -5.64 -0.38
N ALA A 19 2.08 -6.80 -1.03
CA ALA A 19 1.49 -8.00 -0.45
C ALA A 19 2.26 -8.47 0.79
N VAL A 20 3.58 -8.46 0.75
CA VAL A 20 4.44 -8.88 1.88
C VAL A 20 4.25 -7.94 3.07
N TYR A 21 4.37 -6.63 2.84
CA TYR A 21 4.21 -5.63 3.91
C TYR A 21 2.80 -5.72 4.52
N SER A 22 1.79 -5.80 3.67
CA SER A 22 0.39 -5.80 4.13
C SER A 22 0.03 -7.10 4.83
N SER A 23 0.63 -8.22 4.45
CA SER A 23 0.50 -9.48 5.19
C SER A 23 1.06 -9.35 6.60
N ALA A 24 2.21 -8.70 6.75
CA ALA A 24 2.79 -8.42 8.06
C ALA A 24 1.86 -7.53 8.90
N VAL A 25 1.23 -6.54 8.29
CA VAL A 25 0.25 -5.65 8.97
C VAL A 25 -0.98 -6.44 9.44
N VAL A 26 -1.49 -7.36 8.63
CA VAL A 26 -2.62 -8.23 9.03
C VAL A 26 -2.25 -9.09 10.23
N LEU A 27 -1.04 -9.66 10.24
CA LEU A 27 -0.56 -10.50 11.34
C LEU A 27 -0.23 -9.68 12.59
N SER A 28 0.26 -8.46 12.41
CA SER A 28 0.63 -7.57 13.51
C SER A 28 0.19 -6.14 13.20
N PRO A 29 -1.04 -5.75 13.55
CA PRO A 29 -1.57 -4.41 13.26
C PRO A 29 -0.72 -3.27 13.81
N ARG A 30 0.08 -3.54 14.83
CA ARG A 30 0.99 -2.56 15.42
C ARG A 30 2.00 -2.00 14.42
N ILE A 31 2.35 -2.78 13.38
CA ILE A 31 3.28 -2.34 12.34
C ILE A 31 2.78 -1.07 11.66
N LEU A 32 1.47 -0.95 11.44
CA LEU A 32 0.86 0.26 10.90
C LEU A 32 0.43 1.24 11.99
N ALA A 33 -0.14 0.72 13.08
CA ALA A 33 -0.68 1.57 14.15
C ALA A 33 0.39 2.45 14.80
N LYS A 34 1.59 1.92 15.01
CA LYS A 34 2.66 2.65 15.71
C LYS A 34 3.10 3.90 14.94
N PRO A 35 3.47 3.83 13.66
CA PRO A 35 3.83 5.05 12.91
C PRO A 35 2.65 6.02 12.75
N CYS A 36 1.41 5.51 12.72
CA CYS A 36 0.20 6.34 12.64
C CYS A 36 -0.20 6.97 13.98
N LYS A 37 0.53 6.67 15.07
CA LYS A 37 0.19 7.14 16.43
C LYS A 37 -1.19 6.68 16.89
N LEU A 38 -1.57 5.47 16.52
CA LEU A 38 -2.85 4.85 16.87
C LEU A 38 -2.69 3.75 17.93
N THR A 39 -1.56 3.70 18.62
CA THR A 39 -1.35 2.81 19.76
C THR A 39 -1.75 3.49 21.06
N ARG A 40 -2.11 2.68 22.06
CA ARG A 40 -2.33 3.13 23.43
C ARG A 40 -1.01 3.49 24.11
N ALA A 41 -1.10 4.12 25.28
CA ALA A 41 0.09 4.53 26.06
C ALA A 41 1.02 3.35 26.39
N ASP A 42 0.45 2.14 26.58
CA ASP A 42 1.23 0.92 26.84
C ASP A 42 1.77 0.26 25.56
N GLY A 43 1.54 0.85 24.40
CA GLY A 43 1.98 0.34 23.10
C GLY A 43 1.03 -0.69 22.48
N SER A 44 -0.07 -1.05 23.15
CA SER A 44 -1.06 -1.97 22.59
C SER A 44 -1.95 -1.28 21.56
N VAL A 45 -2.61 -2.08 20.73
CA VAL A 45 -3.57 -1.59 19.72
C VAL A 45 -4.97 -1.95 20.21
N ALA A 46 -5.86 -0.94 20.28
CA ALA A 46 -7.26 -1.16 20.64
C ALA A 46 -7.90 -2.16 19.66
N PRO A 47 -8.78 -3.08 20.12
CA PRO A 47 -9.36 -4.11 19.24
C PRO A 47 -10.07 -3.53 18.01
N GLU A 48 -10.81 -2.45 18.15
CA GLU A 48 -11.50 -1.78 17.05
C GLU A 48 -10.52 -1.17 16.03
N VAL A 49 -9.40 -0.64 16.49
CA VAL A 49 -8.34 -0.12 15.61
C VAL A 49 -7.67 -1.28 14.87
N ALA A 50 -7.37 -2.37 15.59
CA ALA A 50 -6.78 -3.56 14.98
C ALA A 50 -7.68 -4.14 13.91
N THR A 51 -8.99 -4.18 14.13
CA THR A 51 -9.95 -4.68 13.14
C THR A 51 -9.90 -3.88 11.85
N VAL A 52 -9.92 -2.54 11.95
CA VAL A 52 -9.87 -1.67 10.78
C VAL A 52 -8.53 -1.81 10.06
N ILE A 53 -7.42 -1.84 10.79
CA ILE A 53 -6.08 -2.01 10.21
C ILE A 53 -5.97 -3.35 9.48
N ARG A 54 -6.50 -4.43 10.05
CA ARG A 54 -6.52 -5.74 9.38
C ARG A 54 -7.35 -5.72 8.10
N ALA A 55 -8.48 -5.01 8.11
CA ALA A 55 -9.31 -4.86 6.91
C ALA A 55 -8.55 -4.11 5.81
N VAL A 56 -7.88 -3.02 6.16
CA VAL A 56 -7.02 -2.27 5.22
C VAL A 56 -5.88 -3.16 4.72
N GLY A 57 -5.23 -3.89 5.62
CA GLY A 57 -4.15 -4.82 5.25
C GLY A 57 -4.61 -5.91 4.31
N ALA A 58 -5.77 -6.52 4.56
CA ALA A 58 -6.34 -7.54 3.69
C ALA A 58 -6.65 -7.00 2.28
N ARG A 59 -7.21 -5.79 2.20
CA ARG A 59 -7.42 -5.08 0.93
C ARG A 59 -6.09 -4.93 0.18
N ASP A 60 -5.06 -4.53 0.88
CA ASP A 60 -3.74 -4.27 0.27
C ASP A 60 -3.04 -5.58 -0.12
N VAL A 61 -3.21 -6.66 0.65
CA VAL A 61 -2.73 -7.99 0.22
C VAL A 61 -3.38 -8.37 -1.09
N ALA A 62 -4.71 -8.25 -1.19
CA ALA A 62 -5.44 -8.62 -2.40
C ALA A 62 -5.01 -7.77 -3.60
N SER A 63 -4.93 -6.46 -3.44
CA SER A 63 -4.50 -5.56 -4.54
C SER A 63 -3.04 -5.75 -4.91
N GLY A 64 -2.18 -6.04 -3.94
CA GLY A 64 -0.77 -6.35 -4.19
C GLY A 64 -0.59 -7.65 -4.95
N LEU A 65 -1.32 -8.70 -4.57
CA LEU A 65 -1.30 -9.98 -5.31
C LEU A 65 -1.84 -9.82 -6.73
N LEU A 66 -2.90 -9.04 -6.90
CA LEU A 66 -3.44 -8.75 -8.22
C LEU A 66 -2.38 -8.05 -9.09
N LEU A 67 -1.70 -7.05 -8.55
CA LEU A 67 -0.63 -6.34 -9.28
C LEU A 67 0.54 -7.27 -9.60
N ALA A 68 0.89 -8.17 -8.68
CA ALA A 68 1.99 -9.11 -8.87
C ALA A 68 1.68 -10.16 -9.94
N THR A 69 0.42 -10.54 -10.13
CA THR A 69 0.03 -11.69 -10.94
C THR A 69 -0.77 -11.35 -12.19
N ALA A 70 -1.34 -10.15 -12.30
CA ALA A 70 -2.13 -9.77 -13.48
C ALA A 70 -1.27 -9.83 -14.75
N PRO A 71 -1.80 -10.39 -15.85
CA PRO A 71 -1.06 -10.44 -17.10
C PRO A 71 -0.85 -9.04 -17.68
N TYR A 72 0.19 -8.89 -18.47
CA TYR A 72 0.46 -7.64 -19.18
C TYR A 72 -0.75 -7.20 -20.03
N GLY A 73 -0.92 -5.89 -20.13
CA GLY A 73 -2.03 -5.31 -20.88
C GLY A 73 -3.10 -4.72 -19.95
N PRO A 74 -4.38 -4.72 -20.39
CA PRO A 74 -5.46 -4.05 -19.65
C PRO A 74 -5.61 -4.51 -18.20
N ALA A 75 -5.44 -5.80 -17.92
CA ALA A 75 -5.57 -6.34 -16.56
C ALA A 75 -4.51 -5.75 -15.63
N ARG A 76 -3.26 -5.70 -16.06
CA ARG A 76 -2.18 -5.14 -15.24
C ARG A 76 -2.31 -3.63 -15.09
N ARG A 77 -2.71 -2.92 -16.15
CA ARG A 77 -2.99 -1.48 -16.05
C ARG A 77 -4.11 -1.20 -15.06
N GLY A 78 -5.15 -2.02 -15.07
CA GLY A 78 -6.23 -1.91 -14.08
C GLY A 78 -5.76 -2.17 -12.65
N ALA A 79 -4.89 -3.17 -12.46
CA ALA A 79 -4.29 -3.45 -11.17
C ALA A 79 -3.42 -2.29 -10.66
N VAL A 80 -2.63 -1.67 -11.55
CA VAL A 80 -1.85 -0.48 -11.23
C VAL A 80 -2.76 0.66 -10.81
N ALA A 81 -3.82 0.93 -11.57
CA ALA A 81 -4.76 2.00 -11.27
C ALA A 81 -5.45 1.78 -9.92
N LEU A 82 -5.87 0.55 -9.63
CA LEU A 82 -6.49 0.20 -8.35
C LEU A 82 -5.52 0.43 -7.18
N ARG A 83 -4.28 -0.02 -7.32
CA ARG A 83 -3.27 0.14 -6.26
C ARG A 83 -2.94 1.61 -6.04
N ALA A 84 -2.71 2.37 -7.09
CA ALA A 84 -2.44 3.81 -6.99
C ALA A 84 -3.61 4.55 -6.35
N ALA A 85 -4.83 4.25 -6.76
CA ALA A 85 -6.03 4.85 -6.17
C ALA A 85 -6.16 4.56 -4.68
N ALA A 86 -5.87 3.32 -4.25
CA ALA A 86 -5.88 2.95 -2.84
C ALA A 86 -4.84 3.75 -2.04
N ASP A 87 -3.63 3.90 -2.57
CA ASP A 87 -2.56 4.64 -1.91
C ASP A 87 -2.87 6.13 -1.81
N PHE A 88 -3.41 6.74 -2.86
CA PHE A 88 -3.83 8.15 -2.81
C PHE A 88 -5.05 8.34 -1.90
N GLY A 89 -5.96 7.38 -1.86
CA GLY A 89 -7.06 7.37 -0.89
C GLY A 89 -6.55 7.33 0.55
N ASP A 90 -5.60 6.44 0.83
CA ASP A 90 -4.96 6.35 2.14
C ASP A 90 -4.23 7.66 2.48
N ALA A 91 -3.50 8.24 1.53
CA ALA A 91 -2.81 9.51 1.73
C ALA A 91 -3.80 10.62 2.11
N THR A 92 -4.95 10.66 1.45
CA THR A 92 -6.00 11.65 1.73
C THR A 92 -6.58 11.45 3.13
N VAL A 93 -6.98 10.23 3.46
CA VAL A 93 -7.59 9.93 4.77
C VAL A 93 -6.58 10.18 5.89
N PHE A 94 -5.38 9.65 5.77
CA PHE A 94 -4.34 9.82 6.81
C PHE A 94 -3.89 11.26 6.93
N GLY A 95 -3.79 11.97 5.82
CA GLY A 95 -3.42 13.38 5.81
C GLY A 95 -4.45 14.31 6.44
N LEU A 96 -5.71 13.88 6.51
CA LEU A 96 -6.80 14.67 7.09
C LEU A 96 -7.13 14.27 8.53
N THR A 97 -6.83 13.04 8.94
CA THR A 97 -7.43 12.49 10.16
C THR A 97 -6.45 12.01 11.23
N LEU A 98 -5.21 11.69 10.89
CA LEU A 98 -4.25 11.18 11.89
C LEU A 98 -3.88 12.24 12.93
N PRO A 99 -3.53 11.81 14.18
CA PRO A 99 -3.16 12.74 15.24
C PRO A 99 -1.82 13.44 14.94
N GLY A 100 -1.82 14.75 15.03
CA GLY A 100 -0.62 15.57 14.89
C GLY A 100 -0.22 15.83 13.44
N ALA A 101 0.19 17.08 13.17
CA ALA A 101 0.55 17.52 11.81
C ALA A 101 1.75 16.75 11.25
N ALA A 102 2.77 16.49 12.08
CA ALA A 102 3.96 15.75 11.65
C ALA A 102 3.64 14.32 11.25
N THR A 103 2.77 13.64 12.02
CA THR A 103 2.32 12.28 11.72
C THR A 103 1.51 12.25 10.42
N ARG A 104 0.58 13.19 10.25
CA ARG A 104 -0.21 13.29 9.01
C ARG A 104 0.68 13.47 7.80
N LEU A 105 1.64 14.39 7.88
CA LEU A 105 2.54 14.66 6.75
C LEU A 105 3.42 13.44 6.43
N LYS A 106 3.97 12.80 7.44
CA LYS A 106 4.87 11.65 7.27
C LYS A 106 4.14 10.45 6.66
N VAL A 107 2.99 10.08 7.21
CA VAL A 107 2.24 8.90 6.78
C VAL A 107 1.58 9.15 5.42
N ALA A 108 0.93 10.30 5.24
CA ALA A 108 0.32 10.65 3.97
C ALA A 108 1.38 10.81 2.87
N GLY A 109 2.53 11.38 3.20
CA GLY A 109 3.66 11.51 2.27
C GLY A 109 4.19 10.16 1.80
N PHE A 110 4.30 9.18 2.72
CA PHE A 110 4.72 7.83 2.36
C PHE A 110 3.69 7.16 1.45
N ALA A 111 2.40 7.23 1.80
CA ALA A 111 1.34 6.64 0.98
C ALA A 111 1.27 7.30 -0.40
N ALA A 112 1.36 8.61 -0.48
CA ALA A 112 1.37 9.33 -1.75
C ALA A 112 2.59 8.97 -2.60
N ALA A 113 3.77 8.85 -2.00
CA ALA A 113 4.99 8.44 -2.70
C ALA A 113 4.86 7.04 -3.26
N TRP A 114 4.29 6.11 -2.49
CA TRP A 114 4.03 4.75 -2.98
C TRP A 114 3.02 4.76 -4.12
N GLY A 115 1.96 5.55 -4.01
CA GLY A 115 0.95 5.73 -5.06
C GLY A 115 1.56 6.28 -6.35
N VAL A 116 2.44 7.28 -6.25
CA VAL A 116 3.16 7.84 -7.41
C VAL A 116 4.03 6.77 -8.05
N LEU A 117 4.76 6.01 -7.24
CA LEU A 117 5.64 4.94 -7.75
C LEU A 117 4.82 3.86 -8.47
N CYS A 118 3.68 3.44 -7.89
CA CYS A 118 2.78 2.48 -8.52
C CYS A 118 2.20 3.04 -9.83
N ALA A 119 1.74 4.28 -9.83
CA ALA A 119 1.21 4.93 -11.04
C ALA A 119 2.29 5.01 -12.13
N TYR A 120 3.49 5.38 -11.76
CA TYR A 120 4.63 5.42 -12.70
C TYR A 120 4.90 4.05 -13.30
N SER A 121 4.81 2.98 -12.48
CA SER A 121 5.03 1.61 -12.95
C SER A 121 4.04 1.20 -14.06
N GLY A 122 2.92 1.88 -14.17
CA GLY A 122 1.93 1.66 -15.22
C GLY A 122 2.49 1.82 -16.63
N ARG A 123 3.58 2.58 -16.79
CA ARG A 123 4.29 2.70 -18.08
C ARG A 123 4.83 1.35 -18.57
N TYR A 124 5.04 0.42 -17.65
CA TYR A 124 5.60 -0.90 -17.92
C TYR A 124 4.57 -2.02 -17.81
N ALA A 125 3.29 -1.68 -17.72
CA ALA A 125 2.22 -2.66 -17.54
C ALA A 125 1.72 -3.29 -18.85
N GLY A 126 2.24 -2.82 -19.97
CA GLY A 126 1.89 -3.39 -21.28
C GLY A 126 1.02 -2.52 -22.15
#